data_1b11b8bc1ff67c2b19ae0be2c8617a94
#
_entry.id   1b11b8bc1ff67c2b19ae0be2c8617a94
#
_cell.length_a   1.000
_cell.length_b   1.000
_cell.length_c   1.000
_cell.angle_alpha   90.00
_cell.angle_beta   90.00
_cell.angle_gamma   90.00
#
_symmetry.space_group_name_H-M   'P 1'
#
loop_
_entity.id
_entity.type
_entity.pdbx_description
1 polymer ?
#
loop_
_entity_poly.entity_id
_entity_poly.type
_entity_poly.pdbx_seq_one_letter_code
_entity_poly.pdbx_strand_id
1 'polypeptide(L)'
;LIDVHEPDLPDLKRGPHGHPACSDCGRTIWNDPKVVGAAIVPMDGGIVMVQRAIEPAIGKWSFPSGYVNRGEKLENAVEREVLEECGLEVDVERLVGLYSEEGNSIILVVYEARVTGGKLESADHENLDVRVFSIDDLPELAFEHDRGILADWMKSQETVL
;
A
#
# COMPACT_ATOMS: atom_id res chain seq x y z
N LEU A 1 12.45 -1.23 4.40
CA LEU A 1 12.49 -1.08 5.87
C LEU A 1 13.49 0.02 6.19
N ILE A 2 13.00 1.24 6.37
CA ILE A 2 13.77 2.25 7.08
C ILE A 2 13.96 1.62 8.46
N ASP A 3 15.20 1.39 8.84
CA ASP A 3 15.57 1.09 10.21
C ASP A 3 15.19 2.35 11.02
N VAL A 4 13.94 2.39 11.43
CA VAL A 4 13.48 3.37 12.40
C VAL A 4 14.20 2.98 13.67
N HIS A 5 15.32 3.63 13.93
CA HIS A 5 15.95 3.64 15.22
C HIS A 5 14.82 3.94 16.21
N GLU A 6 14.30 2.90 16.84
CA GLU A 6 13.29 3.06 17.88
C GLU A 6 13.92 4.00 18.90
N PRO A 7 13.29 5.17 19.17
CA PRO A 7 13.77 5.99 20.26
C PRO A 7 13.78 5.12 21.51
N ASP A 8 14.76 5.27 22.39
CA ASP A 8 14.87 4.55 23.66
C ASP A 8 13.48 4.45 24.29
N LEU A 9 12.81 3.32 24.03
CA LEU A 9 11.51 3.08 24.62
C LEU A 9 11.71 3.01 26.13
N PRO A 10 10.91 3.72 26.92
CA PRO A 10 10.97 3.64 28.36
C PRO A 10 10.79 2.18 28.77
N ASP A 11 11.43 1.75 29.85
CA ASP A 11 11.25 0.41 30.39
C ASP A 11 9.76 0.04 30.40
N LEU A 12 9.40 -1.02 29.68
CA LEU A 12 8.03 -1.45 29.50
C LEU A 12 7.69 -2.56 30.49
N LYS A 13 6.53 -2.43 31.12
CA LYS A 13 5.91 -3.51 31.91
C LYS A 13 4.68 -4.03 31.19
N ARG A 14 4.23 -5.22 31.58
CA ARG A 14 2.98 -5.77 31.09
C ARG A 14 1.81 -4.97 31.65
N GLY A 15 1.12 -4.23 30.79
CA GLY A 15 -0.06 -3.46 31.12
C GLY A 15 -1.37 -4.26 31.05
N PRO A 16 -2.50 -3.62 31.29
CA PRO A 16 -3.82 -4.25 31.15
C PRO A 16 -4.04 -4.80 29.74
N HIS A 17 -4.77 -5.90 29.67
CA HIS A 17 -5.14 -6.57 28.39
C HIS A 17 -3.94 -7.02 27.54
N GLY A 18 -2.74 -7.14 28.13
CA GLY A 18 -1.56 -7.63 27.42
C GLY A 18 -0.78 -6.59 26.65
N HIS A 19 -1.23 -5.33 26.60
CA HIS A 19 -0.50 -4.24 25.96
C HIS A 19 0.69 -3.79 26.80
N PRO A 20 1.80 -3.35 26.17
CA PRO A 20 2.90 -2.73 26.89
C PRO A 20 2.46 -1.46 27.61
N ALA A 21 3.05 -1.19 28.76
CA ALA A 21 2.81 0.06 29.50
C ALA A 21 4.13 0.63 30.02
N CYS A 22 4.26 1.96 30.04
CA CYS A 22 5.40 2.63 30.61
C CYS A 22 5.54 2.25 32.09
N SER A 23 6.74 1.83 32.52
CA SER A 23 7.01 1.46 33.93
C SER A 23 6.85 2.65 34.87
N ASP A 24 7.18 3.87 34.42
CA ASP A 24 7.20 5.07 35.25
C ASP A 24 5.81 5.65 35.47
N CYS A 25 5.04 5.89 34.39
CA CYS A 25 3.76 6.58 34.47
C CYS A 25 2.53 5.66 34.28
N GLY A 26 2.74 4.39 33.93
CA GLY A 26 1.67 3.40 33.72
C GLY A 26 0.85 3.60 32.44
N ARG A 27 1.20 4.57 31.56
CA ARG A 27 0.49 4.81 30.31
C ARG A 27 0.61 3.57 29.41
N THR A 28 -0.52 3.08 28.90
CA THR A 28 -0.54 2.00 27.91
C THR A 28 0.04 2.50 26.59
N ILE A 29 0.91 1.70 25.98
CA ILE A 29 1.47 1.94 24.66
C ILE A 29 0.68 1.08 23.67
N TRP A 30 0.01 1.74 22.74
CA TRP A 30 -0.76 1.09 21.70
C TRP A 30 0.13 0.88 20.48
N ASN A 31 0.34 -0.38 20.11
CA ASN A 31 0.97 -0.73 18.85
C ASN A 31 -0.14 -0.89 17.81
N ASP A 32 -0.49 0.20 17.17
CA ASP A 32 -1.54 0.21 16.16
C ASP A 32 -1.02 -0.44 14.86
N PRO A 33 -1.87 -1.18 14.13
CA PRO A 33 -1.50 -1.67 12.82
C PRO A 33 -1.22 -0.50 11.87
N LYS A 34 -0.31 -0.70 10.94
CA LYS A 34 -0.07 0.25 9.85
C LYS A 34 -1.11 0.07 8.76
N VAL A 35 -1.70 1.16 8.31
CA VAL A 35 -2.59 1.15 7.16
C VAL A 35 -1.79 1.53 5.91
N VAL A 36 -1.88 0.69 4.89
CA VAL A 36 -1.30 0.91 3.56
C VAL A 36 -2.45 1.10 2.58
N GLY A 37 -2.44 2.21 1.86
CA GLY A 37 -3.32 2.44 0.72
C GLY A 37 -2.63 2.03 -0.57
N ALA A 38 -3.31 1.29 -1.43
CA ALA A 38 -2.82 0.88 -2.73
C ALA A 38 -3.85 1.16 -3.82
N ALA A 39 -3.39 1.34 -5.06
CA ALA A 39 -4.26 1.55 -6.20
C ALA A 39 -4.06 0.52 -7.31
N ILE A 40 -5.17 -0.01 -7.85
CA ILE A 40 -5.20 -0.56 -9.20
C ILE A 40 -5.56 0.60 -10.13
N VAL A 41 -4.65 0.94 -11.03
CA VAL A 41 -4.80 2.05 -11.98
C VAL A 41 -4.87 1.50 -13.39
N PRO A 42 -6.07 1.31 -13.96
CA PRO A 42 -6.23 0.89 -15.36
C PRO A 42 -5.71 1.98 -16.31
N MET A 43 -4.88 1.59 -17.26
CA MET A 43 -4.33 2.49 -18.27
C MET A 43 -3.96 1.69 -19.54
N ASP A 44 -4.26 2.20 -20.71
CA ASP A 44 -3.87 1.67 -22.04
C ASP A 44 -4.13 0.15 -22.22
N GLY A 45 -5.25 -0.35 -21.65
CA GLY A 45 -5.64 -1.75 -21.76
C GLY A 45 -4.92 -2.69 -20.78
N GLY A 46 -4.16 -2.15 -19.83
CA GLY A 46 -3.49 -2.86 -18.75
C GLY A 46 -3.66 -2.16 -17.42
N ILE A 47 -2.73 -2.40 -16.51
CA ILE A 47 -2.65 -1.78 -15.19
C ILE A 47 -1.25 -1.21 -14.95
N VAL A 48 -1.19 -0.09 -14.24
CA VAL A 48 0.08 0.51 -13.83
C VAL A 48 0.68 -0.28 -12.68
N MET A 49 1.97 -0.59 -12.80
CA MET A 49 2.74 -1.23 -11.73
C MET A 49 4.09 -0.54 -11.56
N VAL A 50 4.63 -0.60 -10.36
CA VAL A 50 5.93 -0.07 -9.96
C VAL A 50 6.91 -1.21 -9.70
N GLN A 51 8.17 -1.05 -10.12
CA GLN A 51 9.24 -1.98 -9.81
C GLN A 51 9.97 -1.53 -8.55
N ARG A 52 9.93 -2.33 -7.52
CA ARG A 52 10.47 -1.98 -6.20
C ARG A 52 11.98 -1.79 -6.19
N ALA A 53 12.44 -0.70 -5.60
CA ALA A 53 13.86 -0.44 -5.33
C ALA A 53 14.27 -0.82 -3.90
N ILE A 54 13.29 -1.12 -3.01
CA ILE A 54 13.49 -1.35 -1.59
C ILE A 54 13.00 -2.72 -1.15
N GLU A 55 13.54 -3.21 -0.02
CA GLU A 55 13.04 -4.44 0.62
C GLU A 55 11.63 -4.25 1.22
N PRO A 56 10.83 -5.32 1.25
CA PRO A 56 11.07 -6.64 0.65
C PRO A 56 10.85 -6.65 -0.87
N ALA A 57 11.40 -7.67 -1.54
CA ALA A 57 11.14 -7.99 -2.94
C ALA A 57 11.68 -6.95 -3.95
N ILE A 58 12.93 -6.47 -3.74
CA ILE A 58 13.63 -5.60 -4.72
C ILE A 58 13.59 -6.21 -6.12
N GLY A 59 13.31 -5.38 -7.11
CA GLY A 59 13.24 -5.76 -8.53
C GLY A 59 11.94 -6.40 -8.97
N LYS A 60 11.06 -6.78 -8.05
CA LYS A 60 9.72 -7.29 -8.35
C LYS A 60 8.70 -6.16 -8.47
N TRP A 61 7.54 -6.48 -9.00
CA TRP A 61 6.50 -5.52 -9.33
C TRP A 61 5.33 -5.57 -8.36
N SER A 62 4.80 -4.43 -8.01
CA SER A 62 3.63 -4.28 -7.15
C SER A 62 2.72 -3.16 -7.64
N PHE A 63 1.52 -3.06 -7.05
CA PHE A 63 0.69 -1.88 -7.20
C PHE A 63 1.36 -0.67 -6.55
N PRO A 64 1.16 0.55 -7.08
CA PRO A 64 1.54 1.77 -6.37
C PRO A 64 0.83 1.81 -5.01
N SER A 65 1.61 2.04 -3.95
CA SER A 65 1.10 1.93 -2.59
C SER A 65 2.02 2.54 -1.55
N GLY A 66 1.44 3.08 -0.48
CA GLY A 66 2.22 3.55 0.64
C GLY A 66 1.43 3.72 1.93
N TYR A 67 2.12 4.15 2.98
CA TYR A 67 1.53 4.34 4.29
C TYR A 67 0.60 5.54 4.34
N VAL A 68 -0.54 5.34 4.99
CA VAL A 68 -1.46 6.43 5.31
C VAL A 68 -0.90 7.23 6.49
N ASN A 69 -0.71 8.53 6.31
CA ASN A 69 -0.21 9.41 7.34
C ASN A 69 -1.27 9.65 8.43
N ARG A 70 -0.83 9.95 9.64
CA ARG A 70 -1.75 10.23 10.74
C ARG A 70 -2.60 11.46 10.42
N GLY A 71 -3.93 11.28 10.42
CA GLY A 71 -4.88 12.35 10.11
C GLY A 71 -5.13 12.56 8.61
N GLU A 72 -4.48 11.79 7.75
CA GLU A 72 -4.70 11.80 6.31
C GLU A 72 -5.95 10.98 5.97
N LYS A 73 -6.74 11.46 5.01
CA LYS A 73 -7.84 10.68 4.44
C LYS A 73 -7.26 9.57 3.56
N LEU A 74 -7.79 8.35 3.67
CA LEU A 74 -7.23 7.18 3.00
C LEU A 74 -7.18 7.33 1.47
N GLU A 75 -8.24 7.86 0.86
CA GLU A 75 -8.26 8.11 -0.59
C GLU A 75 -7.20 9.13 -1.02
N ASN A 76 -6.99 10.18 -0.19
CA ASN A 76 -5.94 11.18 -0.48
C ASN A 76 -4.53 10.57 -0.36
N ALA A 77 -4.32 9.63 0.58
CA ALA A 77 -3.07 8.91 0.68
C ALA A 77 -2.81 8.09 -0.60
N VAL A 78 -3.82 7.39 -1.11
CA VAL A 78 -3.72 6.61 -2.35
C VAL A 78 -3.40 7.51 -3.55
N GLU A 79 -4.10 8.63 -3.70
CA GLU A 79 -3.84 9.60 -4.78
C GLU A 79 -2.43 10.19 -4.70
N ARG A 80 -1.96 10.52 -3.49
CA ARG A 80 -0.61 11.01 -3.23
C ARG A 80 0.45 9.97 -3.60
N GLU A 81 0.30 8.72 -3.17
CA GLU A 81 1.26 7.65 -3.47
C GLU A 81 1.34 7.37 -4.97
N VAL A 82 0.20 7.36 -5.69
CA VAL A 82 0.21 7.21 -7.17
C VAL A 82 0.95 8.36 -7.84
N LEU A 83 0.76 9.59 -7.35
CA LEU A 83 1.47 10.74 -7.89
C LEU A 83 2.99 10.65 -7.58
N GLU A 84 3.36 10.30 -6.35
CA GLU A 84 4.76 10.21 -5.90
C GLU A 84 5.51 9.07 -6.61
N GLU A 85 4.89 7.91 -6.79
CA GLU A 85 5.54 6.74 -7.38
C GLU A 85 5.46 6.69 -8.90
N CYS A 86 4.34 7.15 -9.48
CA CYS A 86 4.04 6.96 -10.91
C CYS A 86 3.99 8.26 -11.73
N GLY A 87 4.02 9.45 -11.09
CA GLY A 87 3.84 10.73 -11.77
C GLY A 87 2.42 10.98 -12.30
N LEU A 88 1.46 10.13 -11.95
CA LEU A 88 0.08 10.21 -12.41
C LEU A 88 -0.83 10.92 -11.40
N GLU A 89 -1.68 11.81 -11.88
CA GLU A 89 -2.82 12.33 -11.14
C GLU A 89 -4.01 11.38 -11.34
N VAL A 90 -4.64 10.98 -10.24
CA VAL A 90 -5.77 10.04 -10.27
C VAL A 90 -6.90 10.50 -9.37
N ASP A 91 -8.12 10.07 -9.69
CA ASP A 91 -9.28 10.09 -8.79
C ASP A 91 -9.56 8.66 -8.30
N VAL A 92 -9.64 8.48 -6.99
CA VAL A 92 -10.10 7.23 -6.39
C VAL A 92 -11.57 7.02 -6.70
N GLU A 93 -11.94 5.90 -7.32
CA GLU A 93 -13.31 5.63 -7.74
C GLU A 93 -14.05 4.66 -6.81
N ARG A 94 -13.44 3.53 -6.47
CA ARG A 94 -14.10 2.52 -5.63
C ARG A 94 -13.13 1.66 -4.85
N LEU A 95 -13.60 1.16 -3.73
CA LEU A 95 -12.90 0.15 -2.93
C LEU A 95 -12.91 -1.20 -3.67
N VAL A 96 -11.74 -1.79 -3.87
CA VAL A 96 -11.56 -3.16 -4.36
C VAL A 96 -11.66 -4.15 -3.21
N GLY A 97 -10.92 -3.90 -2.14
CA GLY A 97 -10.93 -4.75 -0.96
C GLY A 97 -10.07 -4.24 0.19
N LEU A 98 -10.22 -4.93 1.31
CA LEU A 98 -9.42 -4.74 2.51
C LEU A 98 -8.80 -6.10 2.85
N TYR A 99 -7.47 -6.12 3.00
CA TYR A 99 -6.69 -7.35 3.16
C TYR A 99 -5.85 -7.28 4.43
N SER A 100 -5.92 -8.33 5.22
CA SER A 100 -5.11 -8.49 6.43
C SER A 100 -4.82 -9.96 6.67
N GLU A 101 -3.68 -10.26 7.28
CA GLU A 101 -3.23 -11.61 7.58
C GLU A 101 -2.88 -11.74 9.06
N GLU A 102 -3.12 -12.92 9.62
CA GLU A 102 -2.76 -13.19 11.01
C GLU A 102 -1.24 -13.05 11.21
N GLY A 103 -0.85 -12.30 12.23
CA GLY A 103 0.55 -12.01 12.54
C GLY A 103 1.18 -10.89 11.73
N ASN A 104 0.48 -10.32 10.75
CA ASN A 104 0.93 -9.16 10.00
C ASN A 104 0.37 -7.87 10.63
N SER A 105 1.24 -6.89 10.85
CA SER A 105 0.84 -5.59 11.40
C SER A 105 0.27 -4.62 10.35
N ILE A 106 0.18 -5.05 9.08
CA ILE A 106 -0.32 -4.22 7.99
C ILE A 106 -1.78 -4.53 7.70
N ILE A 107 -2.58 -3.49 7.53
CA ILE A 107 -3.90 -3.55 6.92
C ILE A 107 -3.77 -2.88 5.55
N LEU A 108 -3.93 -3.67 4.48
CA LEU A 108 -3.86 -3.18 3.11
C LEU A 108 -5.26 -2.86 2.61
N VAL A 109 -5.45 -1.65 2.13
CA VAL A 109 -6.70 -1.18 1.53
C VAL A 109 -6.46 -0.83 0.07
N VAL A 110 -7.13 -1.52 -0.83
CA VAL A 110 -6.92 -1.38 -2.27
C VAL A 110 -8.11 -0.70 -2.92
N TYR A 111 -7.83 0.33 -3.68
CA TYR A 111 -8.82 1.05 -4.49
C TYR A 111 -8.56 0.88 -5.98
N GLU A 112 -9.60 0.99 -6.77
CA GLU A 112 -9.47 1.32 -8.18
C GLU A 112 -9.43 2.84 -8.33
N ALA A 113 -8.50 3.35 -9.15
CA ALA A 113 -8.33 4.76 -9.39
C ALA A 113 -8.21 5.05 -10.89
N ARG A 114 -8.85 6.12 -11.33
CA ARG A 114 -8.88 6.56 -12.73
C ARG A 114 -7.89 7.68 -12.96
N VAL A 115 -7.07 7.57 -13.99
CA VAL A 115 -6.12 8.62 -14.38
C VAL A 115 -6.88 9.88 -14.84
N THR A 116 -6.49 11.02 -14.29
CA THR A 116 -7.02 12.34 -14.61
C THR A 116 -5.98 13.28 -15.23
N GLY A 117 -4.69 12.99 -15.04
CA GLY A 117 -3.59 13.80 -15.54
C GLY A 117 -2.24 13.20 -15.24
N GLY A 118 -1.21 14.03 -15.38
CA GLY A 118 0.17 13.63 -15.15
C GLY A 118 0.79 12.89 -16.32
N LYS A 119 1.97 12.31 -16.06
CA LYS A 119 2.73 11.54 -17.04
C LYS A 119 3.34 10.33 -16.34
N LEU A 120 3.16 9.15 -16.92
CA LEU A 120 3.71 7.91 -16.38
C LEU A 120 5.24 7.97 -16.41
N GLU A 121 5.85 8.14 -15.25
CA GLU A 121 7.28 8.15 -15.04
C GLU A 121 7.59 7.81 -13.57
N SER A 122 8.71 7.10 -13.34
CA SER A 122 9.18 6.85 -11.97
C SER A 122 9.63 8.17 -11.36
N ALA A 123 8.97 8.60 -10.29
CA ALA A 123 9.14 9.92 -9.73
C ALA A 123 9.89 9.94 -8.39
N ASP A 124 10.06 8.80 -7.74
CA ASP A 124 10.72 8.69 -6.46
C ASP A 124 11.90 7.69 -6.45
N HIS A 125 12.57 7.57 -5.28
CA HIS A 125 13.74 6.71 -5.10
C HIS A 125 13.37 5.29 -4.64
N GLU A 126 12.10 5.03 -4.34
CA GLU A 126 11.61 3.75 -3.86
C GLU A 126 11.28 2.79 -5.00
N ASN A 127 11.25 3.31 -6.23
CA ASN A 127 10.93 2.57 -7.45
C ASN A 127 12.04 2.65 -8.49
N LEU A 128 12.39 1.49 -9.09
CA LEU A 128 13.34 1.37 -10.19
C LEU A 128 12.74 1.75 -11.53
N ASP A 129 11.44 1.46 -11.69
CA ASP A 129 10.72 1.63 -12.95
C ASP A 129 9.21 1.66 -12.70
N VAL A 130 8.46 2.20 -13.64
CA VAL A 130 7.00 2.17 -13.67
C VAL A 130 6.53 1.84 -15.08
N ARG A 131 5.57 0.89 -15.21
CA ARG A 131 5.05 0.44 -16.51
C ARG A 131 3.59 0.05 -16.42
N VAL A 132 2.97 0.00 -17.61
CA VAL A 132 1.67 -0.65 -17.81
C VAL A 132 1.89 -2.09 -18.23
N PHE A 133 1.23 -3.02 -17.56
CA PHE A 133 1.23 -4.44 -17.92
C PHE A 133 -0.16 -4.93 -18.27
N SER A 134 -0.25 -5.77 -19.30
CA SER A 134 -1.46 -6.53 -19.56
C SER A 134 -1.74 -7.49 -18.41
N ILE A 135 -2.99 -7.66 -18.04
CA ILE A 135 -3.40 -8.62 -16.99
C ILE A 135 -3.07 -10.05 -17.38
N ASP A 136 -3.05 -10.35 -18.70
CA ASP A 136 -2.71 -11.68 -19.21
C ASP A 136 -1.19 -11.93 -19.26
N ASP A 137 -0.37 -10.89 -19.11
CA ASP A 137 1.10 -10.97 -19.17
C ASP A 137 1.74 -10.13 -18.06
N LEU A 138 1.50 -10.54 -16.83
CA LEU A 138 2.02 -9.85 -15.63
C LEU A 138 3.48 -10.23 -15.38
N PRO A 139 4.28 -9.30 -14.88
CA PRO A 139 5.64 -9.55 -14.44
C PRO A 139 5.69 -10.38 -13.15
N GLU A 140 6.90 -10.64 -12.64
CA GLU A 140 7.05 -11.25 -11.32
C GLU A 140 6.54 -10.29 -10.23
N LEU A 141 5.45 -10.69 -9.56
CA LEU A 141 4.81 -9.90 -8.51
C LEU A 141 5.61 -9.96 -7.19
N ALA A 142 5.60 -8.85 -6.47
CA ALA A 142 6.32 -8.71 -5.21
C ALA A 142 5.69 -9.52 -4.08
N PHE A 143 4.36 -9.61 -4.06
CA PHE A 143 3.61 -10.22 -2.97
C PHE A 143 2.65 -11.30 -3.47
N GLU A 144 2.50 -12.37 -2.71
CA GLU A 144 1.61 -13.48 -3.08
C GLU A 144 0.13 -13.06 -3.14
N HIS A 145 -0.26 -12.11 -2.28
CA HIS A 145 -1.63 -11.62 -2.24
C HIS A 145 -2.03 -10.76 -3.45
N ASP A 146 -1.08 -10.22 -4.22
CA ASP A 146 -1.36 -9.35 -5.37
C ASP A 146 -2.21 -10.05 -6.44
N ARG A 147 -2.01 -11.36 -6.65
CA ARG A 147 -2.84 -12.17 -7.57
C ARG A 147 -4.28 -12.29 -7.09
N GLY A 148 -4.49 -12.43 -5.80
CA GLY A 148 -5.82 -12.48 -5.19
C GLY A 148 -6.54 -11.15 -5.33
N ILE A 149 -5.85 -10.06 -5.10
CA ILE A 149 -6.37 -8.69 -5.26
C ILE A 149 -6.83 -8.44 -6.71
N LEU A 150 -6.00 -8.83 -7.69
CA LEU A 150 -6.38 -8.73 -9.12
C LEU A 150 -7.61 -9.57 -9.46
N ALA A 151 -7.70 -10.78 -8.92
CA ALA A 151 -8.86 -11.64 -9.15
C ALA A 151 -10.14 -11.03 -8.56
N ASP A 152 -10.07 -10.42 -7.39
CA ASP A 152 -11.21 -9.72 -6.75
C ASP A 152 -11.62 -8.48 -7.55
N TRP A 153 -10.64 -7.72 -8.02
CA TRP A 153 -10.90 -6.56 -8.89
C TRP A 153 -11.56 -6.96 -10.20
N MET A 154 -11.08 -8.00 -10.90
CA MET A 154 -11.66 -8.50 -12.15
C MET A 154 -13.11 -8.98 -11.97
N LYS A 155 -13.39 -9.75 -10.91
CA LYS A 155 -14.76 -10.18 -10.58
C LYS A 155 -15.70 -9.01 -10.39
N SER A 156 -15.22 -7.94 -9.75
CA SER A 156 -16.03 -6.76 -9.51
C SER A 156 -16.38 -5.98 -10.78
N GLN A 157 -15.58 -6.09 -11.86
CA GLN A 157 -15.89 -5.52 -13.17
C GLN A 157 -17.07 -6.24 -13.84
N GLU A 158 -17.18 -7.56 -13.67
CA GLU A 158 -18.26 -8.38 -14.25
C GLU A 158 -19.64 -8.10 -13.61
N THR A 159 -19.67 -7.59 -12.38
CA THR A 159 -20.92 -7.36 -11.63
C THR A 159 -21.58 -6.01 -11.98
N VAL A 160 -20.93 -5.14 -12.72
CA VAL A 160 -21.42 -3.80 -13.11
C VAL A 160 -22.14 -3.79 -14.49
N LEU A 161 -22.28 -4.93 -15.14
CA LEU A 161 -23.08 -5.12 -16.36
C LEU A 161 -24.54 -5.59 -16.01
#